data_bdf329fc057e4d9f785862bd70e58c44
#
_entry.id   bdf329fc057e4d9f785862bd70e58c44
#
_cell.length_a   1.000
_cell.length_b   1.000
_cell.length_c   1.000
_cell.angle_alpha   90.00
_cell.angle_beta   90.00
_cell.angle_gamma   90.00
#
_symmetry.space_group_name_H-M   'P 1'
#
loop_
_entity.id
_entity.type
_entity.pdbx_description
1 polymer ?
#
loop_
_entity_poly.entity_id
_entity_poly.type
_entity_poly.pdbx_seq_one_letter_code
_entity_poly.pdbx_strand_id
1 'polypeptide(L)'
;MMNKQLYIFGVLFLGACAAPTSSLDLTNEQIDKTGYLFYQNNEINLHISELKDKLLLPAEEYAVPDYINLLPNAKREYRSGHHMGVDFSSPMNYPIRAAFGGVVVRSNAHQKDVDIDTYNYFLDLSSRVGKTPDDIYNFILLGRSVVIDHGYDITDKYRAITVYSHLSSITEGLVAGDIVQKGDIIGLSGNTGTSSGALQNDKGSHLHWELFFDDKTGRYFLGQNIPSDLLKNNIEQLFN
;
A
#
# COMPACT_ATOMS: atom_id res chain seq x y z
N MET A 1 -35.90 74.18 -2.09
CA MET A 1 -34.77 75.11 -2.25
C MET A 1 -33.57 74.32 -2.59
N MET A 2 -33.00 74.65 -3.72
CA MET A 2 -31.91 74.00 -4.42
C MET A 2 -30.59 74.17 -3.68
N ASN A 3 -29.70 73.16 -3.81
CA ASN A 3 -28.31 73.48 -4.01
C ASN A 3 -27.67 72.39 -4.79
N LYS A 4 -27.26 72.73 -6.00
CA LYS A 4 -26.40 71.99 -6.89
C LYS A 4 -24.95 72.11 -6.43
N GLN A 5 -24.24 71.03 -6.27
CA GLN A 5 -22.78 71.08 -6.25
C GLN A 5 -22.24 70.21 -7.36
N LEU A 6 -21.46 70.82 -8.20
CA LEU A 6 -20.71 70.38 -9.35
C LEU A 6 -19.45 69.66 -8.85
N TYR A 7 -19.21 68.43 -9.25
CA TYR A 7 -17.92 67.78 -9.04
C TYR A 7 -17.24 67.52 -10.38
N ILE A 8 -16.06 68.04 -10.45
CA ILE A 8 -15.10 68.00 -11.55
C ILE A 8 -14.52 66.63 -11.66
N PHE A 9 -14.56 66.03 -12.84
CA PHE A 9 -13.87 64.78 -13.17
C PHE A 9 -12.37 65.03 -13.33
N GLY A 10 -11.59 64.49 -12.42
CA GLY A 10 -10.15 64.32 -12.61
C GLY A 10 -9.84 62.94 -13.24
N VAL A 11 -9.35 62.94 -14.46
CA VAL A 11 -8.88 61.73 -15.14
C VAL A 11 -7.46 61.45 -14.65
N LEU A 12 -7.30 60.41 -13.86
CA LEU A 12 -5.99 59.88 -13.52
C LEU A 12 -5.63 58.79 -14.55
N PHE A 13 -4.61 59.04 -15.33
CA PHE A 13 -3.92 58.03 -16.14
C PHE A 13 -3.08 57.19 -15.19
N LEU A 14 -3.51 55.95 -14.93
CA LEU A 14 -2.70 54.94 -14.33
C LEU A 14 -1.99 54.14 -15.45
N GLY A 15 -0.71 54.40 -15.59
CA GLY A 15 0.15 53.60 -16.43
C GLY A 15 0.20 52.14 -15.93
N ALA A 16 -0.26 51.22 -16.77
CA ALA A 16 -0.10 49.81 -16.52
C ALA A 16 1.38 49.42 -16.69
N CYS A 17 2.10 49.23 -15.59
CA CYS A 17 3.31 48.43 -15.61
C CYS A 17 2.93 46.97 -15.81
N ALA A 18 3.13 46.48 -17.02
CA ALA A 18 3.10 45.05 -17.30
C ALA A 18 4.31 44.42 -16.58
N ALA A 19 4.04 43.65 -15.51
CA ALA A 19 5.04 42.76 -14.95
C ALA A 19 5.35 41.65 -15.97
N PRO A 20 6.62 41.27 -16.16
CA PRO A 20 6.94 40.13 -17.00
C PRO A 20 6.39 38.88 -16.33
N THR A 21 5.39 38.25 -16.94
CA THR A 21 5.00 36.89 -16.64
C THR A 21 6.11 35.97 -17.14
N SER A 22 7.11 35.72 -16.32
CA SER A 22 7.93 34.55 -16.49
C SER A 22 7.07 33.35 -16.12
N SER A 23 6.45 32.73 -17.11
CA SER A 23 6.04 31.34 -17.02
C SER A 23 7.34 30.56 -16.77
N LEU A 24 7.57 30.17 -15.53
CA LEU A 24 8.45 29.05 -15.25
C LEU A 24 7.76 27.84 -15.91
N ASP A 25 8.18 27.55 -17.14
CA ASP A 25 8.07 26.22 -17.68
C ASP A 25 8.85 25.30 -16.74
N LEU A 26 8.14 24.74 -15.76
CA LEU A 26 8.56 23.56 -15.07
C LEU A 26 8.58 22.47 -16.13
N THR A 27 9.70 22.35 -16.82
CA THR A 27 10.01 21.15 -17.57
C THR A 27 9.79 20.00 -16.61
N ASN A 28 8.80 19.14 -16.91
CA ASN A 28 8.62 17.83 -16.29
C ASN A 28 9.90 17.04 -16.62
N GLU A 29 10.98 17.28 -15.89
CA GLU A 29 12.08 16.34 -15.84
C GLU A 29 11.48 15.06 -15.30
N GLN A 30 11.40 14.08 -16.16
CA GLN A 30 10.89 12.75 -15.81
C GLN A 30 11.89 12.15 -14.83
N ILE A 31 11.58 12.28 -13.52
CA ILE A 31 12.45 11.79 -12.46
C ILE A 31 12.60 10.28 -12.67
N ASP A 32 13.85 9.83 -12.76
CA ASP A 32 14.15 8.39 -12.78
C ASP A 32 13.78 7.79 -11.42
N LYS A 33 12.79 6.89 -11.42
CA LYS A 33 12.30 6.18 -10.23
C LYS A 33 12.87 4.77 -10.11
N THR A 34 13.90 4.45 -10.86
CA THR A 34 14.60 3.17 -10.77
C THR A 34 15.20 2.99 -9.37
N GLY A 35 14.89 1.88 -8.72
CA GLY A 35 15.36 1.57 -7.36
C GLY A 35 14.62 2.28 -6.23
N TYR A 36 13.63 3.14 -6.51
CA TYR A 36 12.78 3.67 -5.45
C TYR A 36 11.75 2.63 -4.99
N LEU A 37 11.55 2.55 -3.68
CA LEU A 37 10.58 1.67 -3.05
C LEU A 37 9.21 2.30 -2.92
N PHE A 38 9.14 3.61 -2.79
CA PHE A 38 7.95 4.44 -2.97
C PHE A 38 8.37 5.86 -3.36
N TYR A 39 7.41 6.63 -3.89
CA TYR A 39 7.63 8.00 -4.29
C TYR A 39 6.42 8.87 -3.92
N GLN A 40 6.63 9.90 -3.13
CA GLN A 40 5.58 10.85 -2.74
C GLN A 40 6.15 12.27 -2.79
N ASN A 41 5.75 13.04 -3.81
CA ASN A 41 6.31 14.35 -4.10
C ASN A 41 7.82 14.31 -4.44
N ASN A 42 8.41 15.46 -4.74
CA ASN A 42 9.84 15.53 -5.09
C ASN A 42 10.79 15.37 -3.89
N GLU A 43 10.27 15.30 -2.66
CA GLU A 43 11.06 15.32 -1.43
C GLU A 43 10.93 14.06 -0.57
N ILE A 44 9.84 13.28 -0.77
CA ILE A 44 9.55 12.11 0.06
C ILE A 44 9.66 10.85 -0.80
N ASN A 45 10.72 10.10 -0.60
CA ASN A 45 10.99 8.84 -1.30
C ASN A 45 11.94 7.97 -0.48
N LEU A 46 11.99 6.68 -0.82
CA LEU A 46 12.92 5.71 -0.24
C LEU A 46 13.54 4.88 -1.36
N HIS A 47 14.86 4.88 -1.42
CA HIS A 47 15.61 4.08 -2.39
C HIS A 47 16.10 2.77 -1.78
N ILE A 48 16.21 1.70 -2.57
CA ILE A 48 16.65 0.38 -2.12
C ILE A 48 18.01 0.42 -1.40
N SER A 49 18.92 1.31 -1.81
CA SER A 49 20.24 1.49 -1.19
C SER A 49 20.19 1.96 0.26
N GLU A 50 19.02 2.42 0.74
CA GLU A 50 18.82 2.89 2.12
C GLU A 50 18.34 1.77 3.06
N LEU A 51 18.11 0.57 2.58
CA LEU A 51 17.78 -0.56 3.43
C LEU A 51 19.02 -1.08 4.16
N LYS A 52 18.84 -1.45 5.43
CA LYS A 52 19.92 -2.06 6.24
C LYS A 52 20.20 -3.49 5.82
N ASP A 53 19.14 -4.25 5.51
CA ASP A 53 19.18 -5.65 5.10
C ASP A 53 18.18 -5.92 3.99
N LYS A 54 18.44 -7.02 3.26
CA LYS A 54 17.46 -7.55 2.31
C LYS A 54 16.48 -8.49 3.00
N LEU A 55 15.28 -8.53 2.47
CA LEU A 55 14.20 -9.36 2.96
C LEU A 55 14.31 -10.79 2.39
N LEU A 56 13.68 -11.75 3.07
CA LEU A 56 13.40 -13.06 2.47
C LEU A 56 12.07 -13.00 1.70
N LEU A 57 11.99 -13.75 0.61
CA LEU A 57 10.70 -14.01 -0.04
C LEU A 57 9.74 -14.63 0.98
N PRO A 58 8.58 -14.05 1.23
CA PRO A 58 7.66 -14.55 2.25
C PRO A 58 7.04 -15.91 1.88
N ALA A 59 6.95 -16.21 0.58
CA ALA A 59 6.64 -17.53 0.02
C ALA A 59 7.87 -17.99 -0.78
N GLU A 60 8.68 -18.89 -0.22
CA GLU A 60 10.08 -19.11 -0.62
C GLU A 60 10.30 -19.41 -2.10
N GLU A 61 9.41 -20.21 -2.71
CA GLU A 61 9.56 -20.65 -4.11
C GLU A 61 8.81 -19.74 -5.10
N TYR A 62 8.15 -18.68 -4.60
CA TYR A 62 7.29 -17.81 -5.42
C TYR A 62 7.93 -16.45 -5.58
N ALA A 63 8.46 -16.18 -6.76
CA ALA A 63 9.08 -14.91 -7.11
C ALA A 63 8.04 -13.79 -7.21
N VAL A 64 8.52 -12.54 -7.22
CA VAL A 64 7.70 -11.37 -7.53
C VAL A 64 7.04 -11.56 -8.90
N PRO A 65 5.70 -11.42 -9.02
CA PRO A 65 4.99 -11.74 -10.24
C PRO A 65 5.28 -10.77 -11.39
N ASP A 66 5.23 -11.27 -12.62
CA ASP A 66 5.32 -10.45 -13.84
C ASP A 66 4.02 -9.69 -14.11
N TYR A 67 2.88 -10.23 -13.66
CA TYR A 67 1.58 -9.70 -14.00
C TYR A 67 1.25 -8.46 -13.14
N ILE A 68 1.14 -7.32 -13.80
CA ILE A 68 0.97 -6.01 -13.16
C ILE A 68 -0.19 -5.92 -12.18
N ASN A 69 -1.29 -6.67 -12.43
CA ASN A 69 -2.43 -6.67 -11.52
C ASN A 69 -2.15 -7.35 -10.16
N LEU A 70 -1.04 -8.09 -10.04
CA LEU A 70 -0.57 -8.69 -8.80
C LEU A 70 0.43 -7.80 -8.06
N LEU A 71 0.77 -6.65 -8.64
CA LEU A 71 1.72 -5.67 -8.08
C LEU A 71 1.00 -4.46 -7.46
N PRO A 72 1.68 -3.67 -6.63
CA PRO A 72 1.13 -2.43 -6.07
C PRO A 72 0.64 -1.45 -7.13
N ASN A 73 -0.21 -0.51 -6.75
CA ASN A 73 -0.90 0.48 -7.59
C ASN A 73 -1.94 -0.08 -8.58
N ALA A 74 -2.04 -1.41 -8.75
CA ALA A 74 -3.08 -1.98 -9.60
C ALA A 74 -4.48 -1.54 -9.11
N LYS A 75 -5.28 -1.01 -10.03
CA LYS A 75 -6.63 -0.55 -9.71
C LYS A 75 -7.52 -1.70 -9.26
N ARG A 76 -8.29 -1.46 -8.23
CA ARG A 76 -9.35 -2.34 -7.71
C ARG A 76 -10.69 -1.61 -7.83
N GLU A 77 -11.14 -1.38 -9.08
CA GLU A 77 -12.33 -0.58 -9.39
C GLU A 77 -13.58 -1.11 -8.69
N TYR A 78 -13.70 -2.42 -8.55
CA TYR A 78 -14.82 -3.10 -7.87
C TYR A 78 -15.00 -2.71 -6.41
N ARG A 79 -14.01 -2.05 -5.78
CA ARG A 79 -14.07 -1.54 -4.41
C ARG A 79 -13.56 -0.11 -4.26
N SER A 80 -13.39 0.63 -5.36
CA SER A 80 -12.83 1.99 -5.39
C SER A 80 -11.52 2.11 -4.59
N GLY A 81 -10.56 1.25 -4.90
CA GLY A 81 -9.26 1.21 -4.21
C GLY A 81 -8.12 0.82 -5.15
N HIS A 82 -6.94 0.70 -4.54
CA HIS A 82 -5.73 0.22 -5.18
C HIS A 82 -5.20 -1.01 -4.46
N HIS A 83 -4.38 -1.76 -5.14
CA HIS A 83 -3.59 -2.83 -4.55
C HIS A 83 -2.38 -2.21 -3.82
N MET A 84 -2.21 -2.51 -2.53
CA MET A 84 -1.12 -1.93 -1.74
C MET A 84 0.02 -2.92 -1.50
N GLY A 85 -0.07 -4.12 -2.04
CA GLY A 85 0.89 -5.19 -1.83
C GLY A 85 1.26 -5.95 -3.09
N VAL A 86 1.94 -7.07 -2.89
CA VAL A 86 2.33 -8.05 -3.90
C VAL A 86 1.54 -9.33 -3.64
N ASP A 87 0.90 -9.87 -4.67
CA ASP A 87 0.18 -11.14 -4.61
C ASP A 87 1.10 -12.28 -5.11
N PHE A 88 1.71 -13.01 -4.19
CA PHE A 88 2.52 -14.19 -4.52
C PHE A 88 1.60 -15.38 -4.78
N SER A 89 1.66 -15.97 -5.98
CA SER A 89 0.76 -17.04 -6.46
C SER A 89 1.02 -18.39 -5.77
N SER A 90 1.09 -18.40 -4.45
CA SER A 90 1.30 -19.60 -3.64
C SER A 90 0.03 -20.45 -3.53
N PRO A 91 0.12 -21.80 -3.59
CA PRO A 91 -1.03 -22.68 -3.48
C PRO A 91 -1.62 -22.68 -2.05
N MET A 92 -2.81 -23.24 -1.92
CA MET A 92 -3.46 -23.42 -0.62
C MET A 92 -2.54 -24.20 0.35
N ASN A 93 -2.43 -23.70 1.58
CA ASN A 93 -1.63 -24.30 2.65
C ASN A 93 -0.11 -24.33 2.39
N TYR A 94 0.42 -23.45 1.54
CA TYR A 94 1.87 -23.29 1.39
C TYR A 94 2.44 -22.53 2.60
N PRO A 95 3.60 -22.93 3.16
CA PRO A 95 4.21 -22.25 4.30
C PRO A 95 4.57 -20.78 3.98
N ILE A 96 4.14 -19.87 4.85
CA ILE A 96 4.46 -18.45 4.79
C ILE A 96 5.39 -18.09 5.94
N ARG A 97 6.50 -17.43 5.61
CA ARG A 97 7.52 -17.02 6.58
C ARG A 97 7.60 -15.51 6.75
N ALA A 98 8.07 -15.07 7.91
CA ALA A 98 8.38 -13.68 8.17
C ALA A 98 9.53 -13.22 7.25
N ALA A 99 9.29 -12.23 6.41
CA ALA A 99 10.30 -11.68 5.50
C ALA A 99 11.46 -11.02 6.25
N PHE A 100 11.21 -10.54 7.46
CA PHE A 100 12.17 -9.96 8.39
C PHE A 100 11.71 -10.19 9.84
N GLY A 101 12.63 -10.09 10.82
CA GLY A 101 12.31 -10.22 12.24
C GLY A 101 11.59 -8.99 12.80
N GLY A 102 10.78 -9.17 13.82
CA GLY A 102 10.04 -8.07 14.44
C GLY A 102 9.06 -8.52 15.50
N VAL A 103 8.16 -7.62 15.89
CA VAL A 103 7.10 -7.89 16.88
C VAL A 103 5.78 -8.07 16.16
N VAL A 104 5.07 -9.16 16.42
CA VAL A 104 3.70 -9.35 15.94
C VAL A 104 2.79 -8.34 16.60
N VAL A 105 2.15 -7.46 15.82
CA VAL A 105 1.20 -6.47 16.34
C VAL A 105 -0.25 -6.84 16.07
N ARG A 106 -0.49 -7.80 15.17
CA ARG A 106 -1.79 -8.41 14.91
C ARG A 106 -1.62 -9.88 14.48
N SER A 107 -2.44 -10.75 15.08
CA SER A 107 -2.61 -12.14 14.68
C SER A 107 -4.09 -12.48 14.85
N ASN A 108 -4.83 -12.62 13.75
CA ASN A 108 -6.27 -12.82 13.80
C ASN A 108 -6.67 -14.25 13.37
N ALA A 109 -6.04 -15.25 13.98
CA ALA A 109 -6.22 -16.68 13.68
C ALA A 109 -7.68 -17.15 13.63
N HIS A 110 -8.56 -16.52 14.40
CA HIS A 110 -10.00 -16.87 14.47
C HIS A 110 -10.89 -16.07 13.50
N GLN A 111 -10.32 -15.23 12.66
CA GLN A 111 -11.08 -14.52 11.64
C GLN A 111 -11.78 -15.50 10.73
N LYS A 112 -13.09 -15.31 10.56
CA LYS A 112 -13.93 -16.09 9.63
C LYS A 112 -14.28 -15.21 8.43
N ASP A 113 -14.40 -15.86 7.27
CA ASP A 113 -14.95 -15.18 6.11
C ASP A 113 -16.43 -14.85 6.35
N VAL A 114 -16.86 -13.72 5.83
CA VAL A 114 -18.27 -13.41 5.67
C VAL A 114 -18.85 -14.23 4.50
N ASP A 115 -20.17 -14.41 4.47
CA ASP A 115 -20.83 -15.00 3.31
C ASP A 115 -20.70 -14.11 2.07
N ILE A 116 -20.95 -14.69 0.88
CA ILE A 116 -20.74 -13.98 -0.39
C ILE A 116 -21.66 -12.76 -0.56
N ASP A 117 -22.87 -12.77 0.00
CA ASP A 117 -23.79 -11.64 -0.12
C ASP A 117 -23.29 -10.47 0.73
N THR A 118 -22.83 -10.75 1.94
CA THR A 118 -22.19 -9.77 2.84
C THR A 118 -20.89 -9.24 2.24
N TYR A 119 -20.06 -10.09 1.64
CA TYR A 119 -18.86 -9.70 0.94
C TYR A 119 -19.15 -8.69 -0.19
N ASN A 120 -20.11 -9.05 -1.07
CA ASN A 120 -20.52 -8.19 -2.18
C ASN A 120 -21.13 -6.87 -1.69
N TYR A 121 -21.88 -6.88 -0.59
CA TYR A 121 -22.41 -5.67 0.03
C TYR A 121 -21.29 -4.70 0.44
N PHE A 122 -20.19 -5.19 1.04
CA PHE A 122 -19.06 -4.34 1.42
C PHE A 122 -18.31 -3.81 0.21
N LEU A 123 -18.18 -4.56 -0.88
CA LEU A 123 -17.59 -4.06 -2.12
C LEU A 123 -18.44 -2.96 -2.74
N ASP A 124 -19.76 -3.16 -2.81
CA ASP A 124 -20.70 -2.16 -3.33
C ASP A 124 -20.73 -0.91 -2.45
N LEU A 125 -20.70 -1.05 -1.11
CA LEU A 125 -20.57 0.07 -0.18
C LEU A 125 -19.31 0.86 -0.45
N SER A 126 -18.16 0.19 -0.60
CA SER A 126 -16.88 0.80 -0.92
C SER A 126 -16.94 1.57 -2.24
N SER A 127 -17.56 0.98 -3.27
CA SER A 127 -17.74 1.62 -4.56
C SER A 127 -18.63 2.88 -4.46
N ARG A 128 -19.72 2.82 -3.73
CA ARG A 128 -20.63 3.97 -3.51
C ARG A 128 -20.00 5.10 -2.70
N VAL A 129 -19.15 4.78 -1.74
CA VAL A 129 -18.41 5.77 -0.94
C VAL A 129 -17.23 6.37 -1.72
N GLY A 130 -16.79 5.72 -2.82
CA GLY A 130 -15.67 6.16 -3.64
C GLY A 130 -14.30 5.81 -3.07
N LYS A 131 -14.26 5.00 -2.00
CA LYS A 131 -13.04 4.42 -1.40
C LYS A 131 -13.39 3.17 -0.61
N THR A 132 -12.44 2.26 -0.46
CA THR A 132 -12.58 1.17 0.52
C THR A 132 -12.37 1.74 1.94
N PRO A 133 -13.36 1.66 2.85
CA PRO A 133 -13.16 2.02 4.26
C PRO A 133 -12.09 1.13 4.92
N ASP A 134 -11.33 1.71 5.85
CA ASP A 134 -10.19 1.03 6.48
C ASP A 134 -10.62 -0.19 7.31
N ASP A 135 -11.78 -0.16 7.94
CA ASP A 135 -12.35 -1.29 8.68
C ASP A 135 -12.74 -2.44 7.75
N ILE A 136 -13.39 -2.13 6.62
CA ILE A 136 -13.70 -3.15 5.59
C ILE A 136 -12.39 -3.75 5.07
N TYR A 137 -11.40 -2.92 4.76
CA TYR A 137 -10.10 -3.40 4.28
C TYR A 137 -9.44 -4.32 5.31
N ASN A 138 -9.25 -3.83 6.52
CA ASN A 138 -8.46 -4.51 7.55
C ASN A 138 -9.14 -5.72 8.19
N PHE A 139 -10.48 -5.75 8.28
CA PHE A 139 -11.20 -6.80 9.01
C PHE A 139 -12.03 -7.72 8.11
N ILE A 140 -12.21 -7.36 6.84
CA ILE A 140 -12.95 -8.21 5.89
C ILE A 140 -12.01 -8.64 4.76
N LEU A 141 -11.46 -7.67 4.00
CA LEU A 141 -10.76 -7.97 2.76
C LEU A 141 -9.38 -8.59 2.96
N LEU A 142 -8.67 -8.31 4.05
CA LEU A 142 -7.40 -8.98 4.36
C LEU A 142 -7.58 -10.42 4.87
N GLY A 143 -8.79 -10.81 5.30
CA GLY A 143 -9.04 -12.14 5.86
C GLY A 143 -8.17 -12.44 7.08
N ARG A 144 -7.77 -13.72 7.25
CA ARG A 144 -6.78 -14.07 8.28
C ARG A 144 -5.44 -13.46 7.93
N SER A 145 -4.86 -12.73 8.88
CA SER A 145 -3.64 -12.00 8.63
C SER A 145 -2.74 -11.91 9.85
N VAL A 146 -1.44 -11.82 9.59
CA VAL A 146 -0.40 -11.47 10.56
C VAL A 146 0.18 -10.13 10.16
N VAL A 147 0.37 -9.24 11.13
CA VAL A 147 1.06 -7.95 10.95
C VAL A 147 2.28 -7.92 11.85
N ILE A 148 3.44 -7.63 11.30
CA ILE A 148 4.71 -7.57 12.01
C ILE A 148 5.27 -6.15 11.92
N ASP A 149 5.60 -5.60 13.06
CA ASP A 149 6.30 -4.33 13.21
C ASP A 149 7.80 -4.58 13.35
N HIS A 150 8.57 -4.06 12.43
CA HIS A 150 10.02 -4.20 12.38
C HIS A 150 10.76 -3.01 13.01
N GLY A 151 10.01 -2.02 13.53
CA GLY A 151 10.62 -0.79 14.02
C GLY A 151 11.42 -0.10 12.91
N TYR A 152 12.63 0.34 13.25
CA TYR A 152 13.58 0.96 12.33
C TYR A 152 14.71 0.01 11.90
N ASP A 153 14.48 -1.32 11.96
CA ASP A 153 15.53 -2.30 11.70
C ASP A 153 15.72 -2.58 10.21
N ILE A 154 14.69 -2.43 9.38
CA ILE A 154 14.78 -2.56 7.92
C ILE A 154 15.44 -1.32 7.30
N THR A 155 15.05 -0.13 7.77
CA THR A 155 15.61 1.17 7.40
C THR A 155 15.62 2.10 8.60
N ASP A 156 16.61 2.97 8.73
CA ASP A 156 16.69 3.91 9.85
C ASP A 156 15.87 5.20 9.68
N LYS A 157 15.28 5.39 8.49
CA LYS A 157 14.44 6.56 8.18
C LYS A 157 12.97 6.35 8.51
N TYR A 158 12.47 5.12 8.37
CA TYR A 158 11.05 4.80 8.47
C TYR A 158 10.84 3.59 9.38
N ARG A 159 9.78 3.64 10.18
CA ARG A 159 9.25 2.44 10.82
C ARG A 159 8.64 1.55 9.76
N ALA A 160 9.12 0.32 9.65
CA ALA A 160 8.65 -0.63 8.67
C ALA A 160 7.65 -1.63 9.26
N ILE A 161 6.60 -1.92 8.52
CA ILE A 161 5.52 -2.84 8.94
C ILE A 161 5.18 -3.76 7.76
N THR A 162 5.13 -5.07 7.99
CA THR A 162 4.66 -6.02 6.98
C THR A 162 3.30 -6.61 7.35
N VAL A 163 2.50 -6.89 6.33
CA VAL A 163 1.19 -7.55 6.43
C VAL A 163 1.22 -8.80 5.58
N TYR A 164 0.77 -9.92 6.15
CA TYR A 164 0.63 -11.22 5.49
C TYR A 164 -0.82 -11.62 5.56
N SER A 165 -1.50 -11.70 4.43
CA SER A 165 -2.95 -11.80 4.35
C SER A 165 -3.42 -13.00 3.56
N HIS A 166 -4.74 -13.24 3.57
CA HIS A 166 -5.43 -14.35 2.93
C HIS A 166 -5.00 -15.71 3.46
N LEU A 167 -4.46 -15.78 4.67
CA LEU A 167 -3.94 -17.02 5.25
C LEU A 167 -5.05 -18.06 5.46
N SER A 168 -4.78 -19.33 5.15
CA SER A 168 -5.66 -20.46 5.50
C SER A 168 -5.59 -20.78 6.99
N SER A 169 -4.39 -20.61 7.59
CA SER A 169 -4.15 -20.73 9.02
C SER A 169 -2.98 -19.84 9.45
N ILE A 170 -2.96 -19.49 10.72
CA ILE A 170 -1.84 -18.84 11.39
C ILE A 170 -1.17 -19.87 12.27
N THR A 171 0.16 -19.81 12.43
CA THR A 171 0.94 -20.69 13.30
C THR A 171 0.32 -20.73 14.70
N GLU A 172 0.12 -21.93 15.21
CA GLU A 172 -0.53 -22.14 16.51
C GLU A 172 0.25 -21.41 17.62
N GLY A 173 -0.48 -20.71 18.47
CA GLY A 173 0.08 -19.94 19.59
C GLY A 173 0.65 -18.58 19.19
N LEU A 174 0.78 -18.24 17.91
CA LEU A 174 1.28 -16.92 17.48
C LEU A 174 0.27 -15.82 17.79
N VAL A 175 0.62 -14.92 18.70
CA VAL A 175 -0.24 -13.82 19.17
C VAL A 175 0.45 -12.45 19.09
N ALA A 176 -0.32 -11.38 19.21
CA ALA A 176 0.23 -10.03 19.31
C ALA A 176 1.14 -9.90 20.55
N GLY A 177 2.31 -9.32 20.38
CA GLY A 177 3.37 -9.21 21.37
C GLY A 177 4.51 -10.22 21.19
N ASP A 178 4.31 -11.28 20.42
CA ASP A 178 5.37 -12.25 20.13
C ASP A 178 6.46 -11.66 19.25
N ILE A 179 7.69 -12.09 19.48
CA ILE A 179 8.85 -11.76 18.64
C ILE A 179 9.05 -12.90 17.65
N VAL A 180 9.13 -12.56 16.38
CA VAL A 180 9.47 -13.49 15.29
C VAL A 180 10.82 -13.14 14.70
N GLN A 181 11.55 -14.18 14.28
CA GLN A 181 12.80 -14.02 13.56
C GLN A 181 12.56 -14.02 12.05
N LYS A 182 13.49 -13.46 11.31
CA LYS A 182 13.52 -13.56 9.84
C LYS A 182 13.54 -15.04 9.42
N GLY A 183 12.53 -15.47 8.66
CA GLY A 183 12.37 -16.86 8.20
C GLY A 183 11.45 -17.74 9.05
N ASP A 184 11.00 -17.29 10.22
CA ASP A 184 10.03 -18.05 11.02
C ASP A 184 8.72 -18.26 10.26
N ILE A 185 8.18 -19.47 10.32
CA ILE A 185 6.88 -19.78 9.71
C ILE A 185 5.77 -19.16 10.58
N ILE A 186 5.01 -18.25 9.97
CA ILE A 186 3.95 -17.48 10.64
C ILE A 186 2.53 -17.94 10.26
N GLY A 187 2.39 -18.78 9.24
CA GLY A 187 1.11 -19.30 8.80
C GLY A 187 1.22 -20.03 7.47
N LEU A 188 0.06 -20.33 6.90
CA LEU A 188 -0.07 -20.99 5.60
C LEU A 188 -0.90 -20.12 4.67
N SER A 189 -0.52 -20.04 3.38
CA SER A 189 -1.28 -19.29 2.38
C SER A 189 -2.67 -19.87 2.15
N GLY A 190 -3.59 -19.03 1.71
CA GLY A 190 -4.97 -19.41 1.48
C GLY A 190 -5.69 -18.37 0.61
N ASN A 191 -6.98 -18.18 0.90
CA ASN A 191 -7.82 -17.25 0.15
C ASN A 191 -8.86 -16.54 1.04
N THR A 192 -8.69 -16.54 2.37
CA THR A 192 -9.62 -15.85 3.28
C THR A 192 -9.67 -14.35 2.98
N GLY A 193 -10.83 -13.73 3.16
CA GLY A 193 -11.05 -12.32 2.83
C GLY A 193 -11.20 -12.04 1.32
N THR A 194 -11.23 -13.06 0.48
CA THR A 194 -11.49 -12.95 -0.96
C THR A 194 -12.89 -13.43 -1.31
N SER A 195 -13.33 -13.21 -2.56
CA SER A 195 -14.59 -13.79 -3.05
C SER A 195 -14.60 -15.33 -2.99
N SER A 196 -13.46 -15.96 -3.22
CA SER A 196 -13.33 -17.42 -3.12
C SER A 196 -13.46 -17.92 -1.69
N GLY A 197 -12.88 -17.21 -0.71
CA GLY A 197 -13.07 -17.47 0.71
C GLY A 197 -14.53 -17.30 1.13
N ALA A 198 -15.20 -16.23 0.70
CA ALA A 198 -16.62 -15.98 0.95
C ALA A 198 -17.53 -17.07 0.32
N LEU A 199 -17.12 -17.64 -0.82
CA LEU A 199 -17.78 -18.79 -1.48
C LEU A 199 -17.37 -20.14 -0.88
N GLN A 200 -16.47 -20.17 0.10
CA GLN A 200 -15.98 -21.37 0.77
C GLN A 200 -15.41 -22.41 -0.20
N ASN A 201 -14.61 -21.97 -1.18
CA ASN A 201 -13.91 -22.84 -2.12
C ASN A 201 -12.40 -22.57 -2.08
N ASP A 202 -11.59 -23.50 -2.61
CA ASP A 202 -10.12 -23.46 -2.56
C ASP A 202 -9.47 -22.73 -3.76
N LYS A 203 -10.26 -21.97 -4.54
CA LYS A 203 -9.73 -21.27 -5.72
C LYS A 203 -9.03 -19.97 -5.35
N GLY A 204 -8.12 -19.55 -6.21
CA GLY A 204 -7.46 -18.26 -6.11
C GLY A 204 -6.61 -18.09 -4.86
N SER A 205 -6.07 -19.18 -4.30
CA SER A 205 -5.10 -19.12 -3.20
C SER A 205 -3.88 -18.33 -3.60
N HIS A 206 -3.42 -17.45 -2.71
CA HIS A 206 -2.20 -16.65 -2.86
C HIS A 206 -1.83 -16.04 -1.50
N LEU A 207 -0.60 -15.58 -1.37
CA LEU A 207 -0.22 -14.68 -0.30
C LEU A 207 -0.33 -13.25 -0.79
N HIS A 208 -1.20 -12.43 -0.18
CA HIS A 208 -1.12 -10.98 -0.31
C HIS A 208 -0.17 -10.43 0.75
N TRP A 209 0.93 -9.82 0.32
CA TRP A 209 1.97 -9.29 1.17
C TRP A 209 2.14 -7.79 0.99
N GLU A 210 2.11 -7.02 2.08
CA GLU A 210 2.32 -5.58 2.06
C GLU A 210 3.55 -5.20 2.88
N LEU A 211 4.24 -4.16 2.46
CA LEU A 211 5.28 -3.49 3.24
C LEU A 211 4.96 -1.99 3.29
N PHE A 212 4.78 -1.49 4.49
CA PHE A 212 4.56 -0.09 4.78
C PHE A 212 5.77 0.56 5.42
N PHE A 213 5.91 1.84 5.16
CA PHE A 213 6.91 2.73 5.72
C PHE A 213 6.21 3.91 6.40
N ASP A 214 6.34 4.01 7.71
CA ASP A 214 5.69 5.04 8.52
C ASP A 214 6.70 6.05 9.03
N ASP A 215 6.35 7.32 8.96
CA ASP A 215 7.02 8.41 9.66
C ASP A 215 6.01 9.45 10.17
N LYS A 216 6.50 10.57 10.71
CA LYS A 216 5.66 11.68 11.18
C LYS A 216 4.84 12.38 10.08
N THR A 217 5.18 12.14 8.80
CA THR A 217 4.52 12.76 7.64
C THR A 217 3.42 11.89 7.06
N GLY A 218 3.45 10.57 7.32
CA GLY A 218 2.42 9.64 6.85
C GLY A 218 2.87 8.19 6.76
N ARG A 219 2.02 7.41 6.14
CA ARG A 219 2.24 6.01 5.80
C ARG A 219 2.34 5.85 4.29
N TYR A 220 3.37 5.16 3.84
CA TYR A 220 3.64 4.88 2.44
C TYR A 220 3.73 3.38 2.24
N PHE A 221 3.16 2.86 1.15
CA PHE A 221 3.28 1.43 0.83
C PHE A 221 4.34 1.20 -0.24
N LEU A 222 4.93 0.03 -0.20
CA LEU A 222 5.89 -0.44 -1.20
C LEU A 222 5.31 -0.29 -2.61
N GLY A 223 6.03 0.36 -3.50
CA GLY A 223 5.61 0.62 -4.88
C GLY A 223 4.71 1.84 -5.05
N GLN A 224 4.30 2.55 -4.00
CA GLN A 224 3.43 3.72 -4.11
C GLN A 224 4.00 4.76 -5.08
N ASN A 225 3.20 5.13 -6.10
CA ASN A 225 3.56 6.09 -7.16
C ASN A 225 4.82 5.72 -7.98
N ILE A 226 5.24 4.47 -7.94
CA ILE A 226 6.26 3.94 -8.85
C ILE A 226 5.60 3.51 -10.15
N PRO A 227 6.15 3.88 -11.32
CA PRO A 227 5.64 3.42 -12.62
C PRO A 227 5.59 1.90 -12.70
N SER A 228 4.56 1.39 -13.36
CA SER A 228 4.27 -0.04 -13.40
C SER A 228 5.37 -0.88 -14.07
N ASP A 229 6.08 -0.31 -15.02
CA ASP A 229 7.22 -0.93 -15.72
C ASP A 229 8.48 -1.05 -14.84
N LEU A 230 8.58 -0.26 -13.76
CA LEU A 230 9.68 -0.32 -12.79
C LEU A 230 9.36 -1.17 -11.56
N LEU A 231 8.06 -1.39 -11.26
CA LEU A 231 7.62 -2.02 -9.99
C LEU A 231 8.30 -3.36 -9.75
N LYS A 232 8.25 -4.27 -10.71
CA LYS A 232 8.82 -5.61 -10.55
C LYS A 232 10.30 -5.53 -10.22
N ASN A 233 11.08 -4.84 -11.04
CA ASN A 233 12.53 -4.73 -10.87
C ASN A 233 12.92 -4.06 -9.54
N ASN A 234 12.18 -3.03 -9.11
CA ASN A 234 12.45 -2.37 -7.85
C ASN A 234 12.11 -3.28 -6.65
N ILE A 235 11.01 -4.04 -6.74
CA ILE A 235 10.57 -4.94 -5.66
C ILE A 235 11.46 -6.18 -5.57
N GLU A 236 11.86 -6.76 -6.69
CA GLU A 236 12.78 -7.93 -6.72
C GLU A 236 14.10 -7.67 -5.98
N GLN A 237 14.61 -6.45 -6.02
CA GLN A 237 15.84 -6.08 -5.34
C GLN A 237 15.75 -6.13 -3.80
N LEU A 238 14.54 -6.21 -3.22
CA LEU A 238 14.35 -6.39 -1.78
C LEU A 238 14.73 -7.80 -1.31
N PHE A 239 14.57 -8.78 -2.19
CA PHE A 239 14.66 -10.19 -1.83
C PHE A 239 15.98 -10.81 -2.29
N ASN A 240 16.51 -11.70 -1.46
CA ASN A 240 17.67 -12.56 -1.74
C ASN A 240 17.26 -14.02 -1.78
#